data_70a5c9a30f520d712eb01856527ebef4
#
_entry.id   70a5c9a30f520d712eb01856527ebef4
#
_cell.length_a   1.000
_cell.length_b   1.000
_cell.length_c   1.000
_cell.angle_alpha   90.00
_cell.angle_beta   90.00
_cell.angle_gamma   90.00
#
_symmetry.space_group_name_H-M   'P 1'
#
loop_
_entity.id
_entity.type
_entity.pdbx_description
1 polymer ?
#
loop_
_entity_poly.entity_id
_entity_poly.type
_entity_poly.pdbx_seq_one_letter_code
_entity_poly.pdbx_strand_id
1 'polypeptide(L)'
;MNKIYPDAAAALDGLAFDGMTIMAGGFGLCGIPENLITALRDTGTKDITAISNNAGVDDFGLGLLLQTRQIKKMISSYVGENATFEKQYLNGELELEFNPQGTLAERIRAGGAGIPGFYTKTGVGTLIAEGKEHKDFNGETYILETGLIADVALVKAWKADKEGNLIYRKTARNFNPMMATAGKTTVVEVEEIVETGSFDPDHIHTPGIFVDRIISGTFEKRIEKRTTRDA
;
A
#
# COMPACT_ATOMS: atom_id res chain seq x y z
N MET A 1 -1.74 -6.94 23.95
CA MET A 1 -2.74 -7.66 23.09
C MET A 1 -1.96 -8.52 22.12
N ASN A 2 -2.33 -9.78 21.91
CA ASN A 2 -1.60 -10.62 20.94
C ASN A 2 -1.90 -10.13 19.50
N LYS A 3 -0.86 -9.76 18.75
CA LYS A 3 -0.95 -9.29 17.35
C LYS A 3 -0.63 -10.38 16.33
N ILE A 4 -0.16 -11.54 16.77
CA ILE A 4 0.31 -12.61 15.88
C ILE A 4 -0.87 -13.48 15.49
N TYR A 5 -1.05 -13.66 14.18
CA TYR A 5 -2.08 -14.50 13.57
C TYR A 5 -1.43 -15.70 12.86
N PRO A 6 -2.14 -16.84 12.76
CA PRO A 6 -1.55 -18.05 12.19
C PRO A 6 -1.30 -17.96 10.69
N ASP A 7 -2.13 -17.22 9.97
CA ASP A 7 -2.06 -17.07 8.50
C ASP A 7 -2.77 -15.79 8.03
N ALA A 8 -2.70 -15.54 6.72
CA ALA A 8 -3.27 -14.35 6.10
C ALA A 8 -4.81 -14.32 6.15
N ALA A 9 -5.47 -15.46 6.04
CA ALA A 9 -6.92 -15.54 6.10
C ALA A 9 -7.42 -15.16 7.50
N ALA A 10 -6.82 -15.72 8.55
CA ALA A 10 -7.12 -15.36 9.93
C ALA A 10 -6.81 -13.90 10.24
N ALA A 11 -5.74 -13.35 9.64
CA ALA A 11 -5.38 -11.95 9.84
C ALA A 11 -6.33 -10.97 9.12
N LEU A 12 -7.07 -11.40 8.10
CA LEU A 12 -8.09 -10.60 7.41
C LEU A 12 -9.51 -10.85 7.91
N ASP A 13 -9.72 -11.86 8.76
CA ASP A 13 -11.03 -12.18 9.29
C ASP A 13 -11.67 -10.98 10.00
N GLY A 14 -12.93 -10.68 9.64
CA GLY A 14 -13.68 -9.53 10.14
C GLY A 14 -13.23 -8.16 9.63
N LEU A 15 -12.24 -8.09 8.73
CA LEU A 15 -11.77 -6.82 8.14
C LEU A 15 -12.23 -6.58 6.70
N ALA A 16 -12.48 -7.64 5.93
CA ALA A 16 -12.86 -7.54 4.54
C ALA A 16 -14.38 -7.31 4.40
N PHE A 17 -14.78 -6.28 3.66
CA PHE A 17 -16.17 -5.95 3.32
C PHE A 17 -16.26 -5.24 1.97
N ASP A 18 -17.37 -5.38 1.29
CA ASP A 18 -17.60 -4.76 -0.01
C ASP A 18 -17.57 -3.22 0.09
N GLY A 19 -16.87 -2.58 -0.84
CA GLY A 19 -16.69 -1.13 -0.87
C GLY A 19 -15.55 -0.59 0.01
N MET A 20 -14.79 -1.46 0.69
CA MET A 20 -13.66 -1.03 1.51
C MET A 20 -12.57 -0.33 0.73
N THR A 21 -11.81 0.52 1.41
CA THR A 21 -10.57 1.10 0.90
C THR A 21 -9.37 0.36 1.49
N ILE A 22 -8.46 -0.10 0.63
CA ILE A 22 -7.20 -0.70 1.04
C ILE A 22 -6.01 0.15 0.63
N MET A 23 -4.94 0.09 1.41
CA MET A 23 -3.58 0.44 0.99
C MET A 23 -2.77 -0.83 0.83
N ALA A 24 -2.06 -0.99 -0.28
CA ALA A 24 -1.16 -2.11 -0.49
C ALA A 24 0.26 -1.59 -0.73
N GLY A 25 1.18 -1.92 0.18
CA GLY A 25 2.59 -1.56 0.10
C GLY A 25 3.27 -2.17 -1.12
N GLY A 26 4.49 -1.71 -1.39
CA GLY A 26 5.29 -2.17 -2.52
C GLY A 26 5.57 -1.09 -3.55
N PHE A 27 6.50 -1.41 -4.44
CA PHE A 27 6.87 -0.64 -5.62
C PHE A 27 7.18 -1.61 -6.75
N GLY A 28 6.39 -1.61 -7.80
CA GLY A 28 6.38 -2.74 -8.73
C GLY A 28 5.97 -4.00 -7.96
N LEU A 29 6.75 -5.05 -8.07
CA LEU A 29 6.58 -6.28 -7.31
C LEU A 29 7.47 -6.34 -6.06
N CYS A 30 8.36 -5.34 -5.88
CA CYS A 30 9.28 -5.32 -4.75
C CYS A 30 8.55 -4.90 -3.46
N GLY A 31 8.58 -5.76 -2.45
CA GLY A 31 8.00 -5.46 -1.13
C GLY A 31 6.48 -5.44 -1.11
N ILE A 32 5.82 -6.14 -2.02
CA ILE A 32 4.35 -6.31 -1.98
C ILE A 32 3.95 -7.33 -0.91
N PRO A 33 2.79 -7.14 -0.25
CA PRO A 33 2.23 -8.09 0.71
C PRO A 33 1.50 -9.24 -0.03
N GLU A 34 2.27 -10.16 -0.64
CA GLU A 34 1.74 -11.15 -1.60
C GLU A 34 0.76 -12.15 -0.99
N ASN A 35 1.00 -12.57 0.27
CA ASN A 35 0.10 -13.50 0.95
C ASN A 35 -1.21 -12.82 1.36
N LEU A 36 -1.14 -11.58 1.86
CA LEU A 36 -2.33 -10.80 2.23
C LEU A 36 -3.17 -10.44 1.01
N ILE A 37 -2.56 -10.11 -0.13
CA ILE A 37 -3.27 -9.86 -1.38
C ILE A 37 -3.98 -11.13 -1.86
N THR A 38 -3.31 -12.27 -1.80
CA THR A 38 -3.90 -13.57 -2.16
C THR A 38 -5.08 -13.92 -1.25
N ALA A 39 -4.92 -13.76 0.06
CA ALA A 39 -5.99 -14.02 1.00
C ALA A 39 -7.18 -13.06 0.80
N LEU A 40 -6.94 -11.79 0.52
CA LEU A 40 -8.01 -10.84 0.20
C LEU A 40 -8.75 -11.21 -1.09
N ARG A 41 -8.04 -11.69 -2.12
CA ARG A 41 -8.68 -12.24 -3.32
C ARG A 41 -9.66 -13.36 -2.96
N ASP A 42 -9.23 -14.27 -2.09
CA ASP A 42 -9.98 -15.46 -1.75
C ASP A 42 -11.23 -15.17 -0.88
N THR A 43 -11.32 -13.99 -0.26
CA THR A 43 -12.56 -13.52 0.40
C THR A 43 -13.69 -13.22 -0.57
N GLY A 44 -13.37 -12.93 -1.84
CA GLY A 44 -14.36 -12.53 -2.84
C GLY A 44 -14.95 -11.13 -2.64
N THR A 45 -14.39 -10.33 -1.71
CA THR A 45 -14.77 -8.92 -1.45
C THR A 45 -14.76 -8.09 -2.72
N LYS A 46 -15.78 -7.26 -2.91
CA LYS A 46 -16.00 -6.48 -4.14
C LYS A 46 -15.95 -4.98 -3.91
N ASP A 47 -15.95 -4.25 -5.03
CA ASP A 47 -16.00 -2.78 -5.07
C ASP A 47 -14.87 -2.10 -4.29
N ILE A 48 -13.72 -2.74 -4.19
CA ILE A 48 -12.55 -2.27 -3.46
C ILE A 48 -11.99 -1.00 -4.13
N THR A 49 -11.71 0.04 -3.32
CA THR A 49 -10.80 1.11 -3.71
C THR A 49 -9.39 0.76 -3.25
N ALA A 50 -8.47 0.56 -4.19
CA ALA A 50 -7.08 0.20 -3.89
C ALA A 50 -6.14 1.40 -4.06
N ILE A 51 -5.42 1.76 -3.01
CA ILE A 51 -4.38 2.78 -2.99
C ILE A 51 -3.03 2.06 -3.02
N SER A 52 -2.29 2.21 -4.11
CA SER A 52 -0.96 1.60 -4.28
C SER A 52 -0.14 2.35 -5.33
N ASN A 53 1.18 2.21 -5.28
CA ASN A 53 2.05 2.81 -6.30
C ASN A 53 1.68 2.34 -7.72
N ASN A 54 1.37 1.06 -7.87
CA ASN A 54 0.96 0.44 -9.14
C ASN A 54 -0.01 -0.72 -8.90
N ALA A 55 -0.42 -1.39 -9.99
CA ALA A 55 -1.39 -2.48 -9.96
C ALA A 55 -0.75 -3.89 -10.05
N GLY A 56 0.55 -4.04 -9.79
CA GLY A 56 1.26 -5.29 -9.99
C GLY A 56 1.36 -5.67 -11.48
N VAL A 57 1.44 -6.96 -11.76
CA VAL A 57 1.34 -7.55 -13.10
C VAL A 57 0.10 -8.45 -13.16
N ASP A 58 -0.29 -8.92 -14.35
CA ASP A 58 -1.56 -9.64 -14.54
C ASP A 58 -1.76 -10.79 -13.54
N ASP A 59 -0.73 -11.60 -13.31
CA ASP A 59 -0.79 -12.83 -12.53
C ASP A 59 -0.11 -12.75 -11.14
N PHE A 60 0.22 -11.54 -10.67
CA PHE A 60 0.87 -11.37 -9.37
C PHE A 60 0.64 -9.98 -8.76
N GLY A 61 0.55 -9.92 -7.42
CA GLY A 61 0.22 -8.70 -6.70
C GLY A 61 -1.23 -8.29 -6.91
N LEU A 62 -1.51 -6.99 -6.97
CA LEU A 62 -2.88 -6.47 -7.15
C LEU A 62 -3.53 -6.90 -8.47
N GLY A 63 -2.76 -7.36 -9.47
CA GLY A 63 -3.30 -7.95 -10.67
C GLY A 63 -4.26 -9.10 -10.41
N LEU A 64 -4.03 -9.88 -9.36
CA LEU A 64 -4.93 -10.97 -8.93
C LEU A 64 -6.35 -10.47 -8.58
N LEU A 65 -6.45 -9.29 -7.92
CA LEU A 65 -7.73 -8.68 -7.57
C LEU A 65 -8.40 -8.02 -8.78
N LEU A 66 -7.63 -7.57 -9.76
CA LEU A 66 -8.15 -7.07 -11.04
C LEU A 66 -8.73 -8.21 -11.89
N GLN A 67 -8.04 -9.35 -11.97
CA GLN A 67 -8.55 -10.53 -12.69
C GLN A 67 -9.91 -10.99 -12.18
N THR A 68 -10.12 -10.94 -10.87
CA THR A 68 -11.38 -11.33 -10.22
C THR A 68 -12.41 -10.20 -10.16
N ARG A 69 -12.10 -9.01 -10.74
CA ARG A 69 -12.96 -7.80 -10.72
C ARG A 69 -13.39 -7.37 -9.32
N GLN A 70 -12.50 -7.52 -8.35
CA GLN A 70 -12.71 -7.08 -6.97
C GLN A 70 -12.40 -5.60 -6.79
N ILE A 71 -11.48 -5.03 -7.60
CA ILE A 71 -11.13 -3.61 -7.55
C ILE A 71 -12.06 -2.82 -8.48
N LYS A 72 -12.76 -1.84 -7.91
CA LYS A 72 -13.58 -0.88 -8.63
C LYS A 72 -12.81 0.40 -8.96
N LYS A 73 -11.93 0.85 -8.07
CA LYS A 73 -11.14 2.07 -8.22
C LYS A 73 -9.68 1.84 -7.82
N MET A 74 -8.77 2.34 -8.66
CA MET A 74 -7.34 2.47 -8.31
C MET A 74 -6.99 3.93 -8.05
N ILE A 75 -6.29 4.20 -6.95
CA ILE A 75 -5.59 5.46 -6.68
C ILE A 75 -4.09 5.14 -6.75
N SER A 76 -3.45 5.56 -7.85
CA SER A 76 -2.14 5.04 -8.25
C SER A 76 -1.28 6.09 -8.93
N SER A 77 0.02 5.83 -9.01
CA SER A 77 0.98 6.70 -9.71
C SER A 77 1.57 6.07 -10.97
N TYR A 78 1.37 4.78 -11.16
CA TYR A 78 1.83 4.04 -12.34
C TYR A 78 0.89 2.88 -12.62
N VAL A 79 0.53 2.68 -13.86
CA VAL A 79 -0.48 1.69 -14.28
C VAL A 79 -0.03 0.81 -15.47
N GLY A 80 1.21 0.89 -15.87
CA GLY A 80 1.81 0.06 -16.91
C GLY A 80 2.03 -1.39 -16.47
N GLU A 81 2.40 -2.27 -17.42
CA GLU A 81 2.78 -3.67 -17.20
C GLU A 81 1.65 -4.59 -16.70
N ASN A 82 0.38 -4.16 -16.80
CA ASN A 82 -0.79 -4.95 -16.44
C ASN A 82 -1.86 -4.80 -17.51
N ALA A 83 -1.99 -5.80 -18.39
CA ALA A 83 -2.93 -5.78 -19.50
C ALA A 83 -4.39 -5.87 -19.05
N THR A 84 -4.65 -6.54 -17.93
CA THR A 84 -5.98 -6.61 -17.32
C THR A 84 -6.42 -5.23 -16.84
N PHE A 85 -5.52 -4.49 -16.19
CA PHE A 85 -5.78 -3.10 -15.79
C PHE A 85 -6.13 -2.23 -16.99
N GLU A 86 -5.27 -2.24 -18.01
CA GLU A 86 -5.46 -1.43 -19.23
C GLU A 86 -6.83 -1.71 -19.87
N LYS A 87 -7.17 -2.99 -20.06
CA LYS A 87 -8.44 -3.40 -20.65
C LYS A 87 -9.64 -2.92 -19.82
N GLN A 88 -9.62 -3.12 -18.51
CA GLN A 88 -10.72 -2.71 -17.63
C GLN A 88 -10.89 -1.18 -17.60
N TYR A 89 -9.78 -0.43 -17.55
CA TYR A 89 -9.81 1.03 -17.59
C TYR A 89 -10.37 1.56 -18.91
N LEU A 90 -9.88 1.08 -20.04
CA LEU A 90 -10.34 1.51 -21.38
C LEU A 90 -11.81 1.15 -21.64
N ASN A 91 -12.32 0.07 -21.07
CA ASN A 91 -13.72 -0.33 -21.16
C ASN A 91 -14.63 0.40 -20.16
N GLY A 92 -14.11 1.27 -19.28
CA GLY A 92 -14.88 1.96 -18.23
C GLY A 92 -15.33 1.05 -17.09
N GLU A 93 -14.72 -0.14 -16.93
CA GLU A 93 -15.00 -1.10 -15.87
C GLU A 93 -14.23 -0.76 -14.58
N LEU A 94 -13.11 -0.01 -14.69
CA LEU A 94 -12.21 0.36 -13.60
C LEU A 94 -12.05 1.88 -13.55
N GLU A 95 -12.30 2.48 -12.40
CA GLU A 95 -12.02 3.89 -12.15
C GLU A 95 -10.53 4.08 -11.81
N LEU A 96 -9.92 5.16 -12.35
CA LEU A 96 -8.54 5.53 -12.04
C LEU A 96 -8.47 6.96 -11.52
N GLU A 97 -7.89 7.14 -10.35
CA GLU A 97 -7.40 8.41 -9.85
C GLU A 97 -5.87 8.43 -9.93
N PHE A 98 -5.38 9.07 -10.99
CA PHE A 98 -3.93 9.14 -11.23
C PHE A 98 -3.28 10.23 -10.38
N ASN A 99 -2.18 9.90 -9.72
CA ASN A 99 -1.41 10.81 -8.88
C ASN A 99 0.05 10.82 -9.27
N PRO A 100 0.70 11.98 -9.35
CA PRO A 100 2.17 12.02 -9.39
C PRO A 100 2.74 11.26 -8.18
N GLN A 101 3.79 10.47 -8.38
CA GLN A 101 4.26 9.51 -7.37
C GLN A 101 4.62 10.17 -6.03
N GLY A 102 5.33 11.30 -6.05
CA GLY A 102 5.66 12.03 -4.83
C GLY A 102 4.41 12.60 -4.13
N THR A 103 3.40 13.02 -4.92
CA THR A 103 2.11 13.46 -4.39
C THR A 103 1.34 12.32 -3.74
N LEU A 104 1.31 11.14 -4.38
CA LEU A 104 0.70 9.94 -3.78
C LEU A 104 1.34 9.61 -2.43
N ALA A 105 2.68 9.59 -2.38
CA ALA A 105 3.43 9.33 -1.17
C ALA A 105 3.10 10.34 -0.05
N GLU A 106 3.06 11.63 -0.39
CA GLU A 106 2.76 12.68 0.60
C GLU A 106 1.29 12.67 1.03
N ARG A 107 0.34 12.37 0.14
CA ARG A 107 -1.08 12.20 0.49
C ARG A 107 -1.28 11.07 1.51
N ILE A 108 -0.58 9.93 1.32
CA ILE A 108 -0.60 8.81 2.27
C ILE A 108 0.03 9.23 3.59
N ARG A 109 1.22 9.87 3.56
CA ARG A 109 1.90 10.36 4.76
C ARG A 109 1.04 11.37 5.53
N ALA A 110 0.44 12.33 4.83
CA ALA A 110 -0.43 13.34 5.41
C ALA A 110 -1.64 12.70 6.10
N GLY A 111 -2.32 11.75 5.44
CA GLY A 111 -3.43 11.00 6.03
C GLY A 111 -3.03 10.30 7.32
N GLY A 112 -1.92 9.54 7.31
CA GLY A 112 -1.40 8.84 8.49
C GLY A 112 -0.96 9.75 9.63
N ALA A 113 -0.59 11.01 9.32
CA ALA A 113 -0.23 12.02 10.31
C ALA A 113 -1.41 12.89 10.77
N GLY A 114 -2.64 12.62 10.30
CA GLY A 114 -3.82 13.43 10.64
C GLY A 114 -3.81 14.82 9.96
N ILE A 115 -3.03 15.01 8.90
CA ILE A 115 -2.97 16.24 8.11
C ILE A 115 -4.01 16.14 6.98
N PRO A 116 -5.06 16.98 6.97
CA PRO A 116 -6.16 16.84 6.03
C PRO A 116 -5.77 17.18 4.59
N GLY A 117 -4.77 18.04 4.40
CA GLY A 117 -4.28 18.43 3.08
C GLY A 117 -3.03 19.28 3.14
N PHE A 118 -2.41 19.45 1.99
CA PHE A 118 -1.20 20.25 1.80
C PHE A 118 -1.16 20.86 0.40
N TYR A 119 -0.40 21.91 0.23
CA TYR A 119 -0.20 22.54 -1.07
C TYR A 119 1.10 22.06 -1.73
N THR A 120 1.04 21.77 -3.03
CA THR A 120 2.18 21.34 -3.83
C THR A 120 2.21 22.03 -5.19
N LYS A 121 3.41 22.23 -5.75
CA LYS A 121 3.59 22.70 -7.13
C LYS A 121 3.37 21.58 -8.16
N THR A 122 3.54 20.34 -7.75
CA THR A 122 3.46 19.20 -8.64
C THR A 122 2.05 19.08 -9.23
N GLY A 123 1.97 19.10 -10.55
CA GLY A 123 0.69 19.00 -11.25
C GLY A 123 0.06 20.35 -11.66
N VAL A 124 0.56 21.49 -11.17
CA VAL A 124 0.10 22.82 -11.61
C VAL A 124 0.22 22.95 -13.13
N GLY A 125 -0.84 23.44 -13.80
CA GLY A 125 -0.90 23.57 -15.25
C GLY A 125 -1.11 22.26 -16.03
N THR A 126 -1.45 21.17 -15.37
CA THR A 126 -1.78 19.89 -15.97
C THR A 126 -3.19 19.44 -15.60
N LEU A 127 -3.68 18.34 -16.21
CA LEU A 127 -4.97 17.70 -15.85
C LEU A 127 -5.09 17.35 -14.36
N ILE A 128 -3.97 17.14 -13.67
CA ILE A 128 -3.93 16.85 -12.23
C ILE A 128 -4.48 18.02 -11.40
N ALA A 129 -4.36 19.25 -11.90
CA ALA A 129 -4.82 20.45 -11.19
C ALA A 129 -6.32 20.75 -11.38
N GLU A 130 -6.99 20.06 -12.31
CA GLU A 130 -8.41 20.33 -12.61
C GLU A 130 -9.30 20.05 -11.39
N GLY A 131 -10.18 21.01 -11.08
CA GLY A 131 -11.10 20.91 -9.94
C GLY A 131 -10.47 21.08 -8.55
N LYS A 132 -9.13 21.28 -8.46
CA LYS A 132 -8.44 21.51 -7.18
C LYS A 132 -8.34 22.99 -6.85
N GLU A 133 -8.31 23.30 -5.55
CA GLU A 133 -8.04 24.67 -5.08
C GLU A 133 -6.63 25.08 -5.45
N HIS A 134 -6.48 26.32 -5.99
CA HIS A 134 -5.20 26.94 -6.29
C HIS A 134 -4.91 28.03 -5.28
N LYS A 135 -3.67 28.15 -4.85
CA LYS A 135 -3.23 29.20 -3.94
C LYS A 135 -1.81 29.63 -4.25
N ASP A 136 -1.59 30.95 -4.24
CA ASP A 136 -0.27 31.52 -4.46
C ASP A 136 0.49 31.69 -3.16
N PHE A 137 1.75 31.28 -3.17
CA PHE A 137 2.72 31.52 -2.11
C PHE A 137 3.98 32.14 -2.73
N ASN A 138 4.35 33.34 -2.28
CA ASN A 138 5.54 34.05 -2.75
C ASN A 138 5.61 34.21 -4.30
N GLY A 139 4.47 34.44 -4.95
CA GLY A 139 4.38 34.61 -6.40
C GLY A 139 4.39 33.32 -7.22
N GLU A 140 4.30 32.17 -6.58
CA GLU A 140 4.21 30.86 -7.23
C GLU A 140 2.90 30.16 -6.88
N THR A 141 2.25 29.57 -7.89
CA THR A 141 0.98 28.86 -7.72
C THR A 141 1.18 27.42 -7.25
N TYR A 142 0.33 27.00 -6.34
CA TYR A 142 0.25 25.64 -5.79
C TYR A 142 -1.19 25.10 -5.89
N ILE A 143 -1.35 23.81 -5.88
CA ILE A 143 -2.65 23.13 -5.77
C ILE A 143 -2.78 22.42 -4.43
N LEU A 144 -4.01 22.37 -3.90
CA LEU A 144 -4.34 21.62 -2.69
C LEU A 144 -4.48 20.14 -3.02
N GLU A 145 -3.76 19.31 -2.28
CA GLU A 145 -3.93 17.86 -2.25
C GLU A 145 -4.41 17.41 -0.87
N THR A 146 -5.30 16.41 -0.84
CA THR A 146 -5.88 15.89 0.41
C THR A 146 -5.19 14.62 0.88
N GLY A 147 -5.13 14.41 2.20
CA GLY A 147 -4.60 13.19 2.79
C GLY A 147 -5.43 11.96 2.42
N LEU A 148 -4.78 10.80 2.35
CA LEU A 148 -5.40 9.50 2.08
C LEU A 148 -5.35 8.62 3.33
N ILE A 149 -6.49 7.99 3.66
CA ILE A 149 -6.63 6.99 4.72
C ILE A 149 -7.34 5.78 4.13
N ALA A 150 -6.97 4.58 4.58
CA ALA A 150 -7.65 3.34 4.19
C ALA A 150 -8.30 2.65 5.39
N ASP A 151 -9.29 1.79 5.12
CA ASP A 151 -9.86 0.93 6.16
C ASP A 151 -8.85 -0.12 6.61
N VAL A 152 -8.10 -0.69 5.65
CA VAL A 152 -7.04 -1.66 5.92
C VAL A 152 -5.78 -1.32 5.13
N ALA A 153 -4.63 -1.29 5.81
CA ALA A 153 -3.32 -1.25 5.19
C ALA A 153 -2.71 -2.66 5.18
N LEU A 154 -2.38 -3.15 3.99
CA LEU A 154 -1.66 -4.40 3.75
C LEU A 154 -0.18 -4.07 3.53
N VAL A 155 0.67 -4.50 4.44
CA VAL A 155 2.08 -4.08 4.51
C VAL A 155 3.00 -5.30 4.49
N LYS A 156 4.12 -5.17 3.78
CA LYS A 156 5.22 -6.12 3.83
C LYS A 156 6.40 -5.54 4.58
N ALA A 157 6.89 -6.26 5.59
CA ALA A 157 8.18 -5.94 6.23
C ALA A 157 9.14 -7.14 6.19
N TRP A 158 10.39 -6.91 6.56
CA TRP A 158 11.36 -8.00 6.68
C TRP A 158 11.18 -8.73 7.98
N LYS A 159 11.21 -8.00 9.10
CA LYS A 159 11.05 -8.56 10.44
C LYS A 159 10.06 -7.76 11.26
N ALA A 160 9.33 -8.43 12.14
CA ALA A 160 8.57 -7.83 13.21
C ALA A 160 8.95 -8.43 14.54
N ASP A 161 8.91 -7.66 15.62
CA ASP A 161 8.83 -8.24 16.95
C ASP A 161 7.36 -8.51 17.35
N LYS A 162 7.13 -9.16 18.48
CA LYS A 162 5.79 -9.52 18.95
C LYS A 162 4.92 -8.30 19.33
N GLU A 163 5.53 -7.13 19.57
CA GLU A 163 4.82 -5.87 19.82
C GLU A 163 4.46 -5.13 18.50
N GLY A 164 4.95 -5.61 17.36
CA GLY A 164 4.67 -5.04 16.05
C GLY A 164 5.67 -4.00 15.56
N ASN A 165 6.81 -3.84 16.22
CA ASN A 165 7.89 -3.02 15.70
C ASN A 165 8.45 -3.65 14.43
N LEU A 166 8.64 -2.84 13.37
CA LEU A 166 9.01 -3.34 12.05
C LEU A 166 10.39 -2.87 11.62
N ILE A 167 11.09 -3.79 10.94
CA ILE A 167 12.29 -3.49 10.15
C ILE A 167 12.02 -3.89 8.70
N TYR A 168 12.23 -2.95 7.77
CA TYR A 168 12.18 -3.21 6.33
C TYR A 168 13.58 -3.48 5.79
N ARG A 169 13.67 -4.14 4.62
CA ARG A 169 14.94 -4.49 4.02
C ARG A 169 15.10 -3.86 2.65
N LYS A 170 16.19 -3.08 2.46
CA LYS A 170 16.59 -2.49 1.18
C LYS A 170 15.40 -1.75 0.51
N THR A 171 15.22 -1.94 -0.79
CA THR A 171 14.17 -1.28 -1.59
C THR A 171 12.75 -1.74 -1.28
N ALA A 172 12.55 -2.88 -0.61
CA ALA A 172 11.25 -3.31 -0.12
C ALA A 172 10.68 -2.39 0.97
N ARG A 173 11.47 -1.46 1.51
CA ARG A 173 10.96 -0.41 2.40
C ARG A 173 9.92 0.48 1.70
N ASN A 174 10.24 1.00 0.54
CA ASN A 174 9.42 1.84 -0.36
C ASN A 174 8.16 2.48 0.26
N PHE A 175 6.93 2.17 -0.21
CA PHE A 175 5.68 2.73 0.30
C PHE A 175 5.20 2.12 1.63
N ASN A 176 5.77 0.99 2.05
CA ASN A 176 5.31 0.25 3.21
C ASN A 176 5.25 1.07 4.52
N PRO A 177 6.29 1.85 4.91
CA PRO A 177 6.26 2.59 6.17
C PRO A 177 5.13 3.62 6.26
N MET A 178 4.90 4.37 5.18
CA MET A 178 3.86 5.40 5.19
C MET A 178 2.46 4.81 5.15
N MET A 179 2.26 3.69 4.42
CA MET A 179 0.99 2.99 4.39
C MET A 179 0.65 2.36 5.73
N ALA A 180 1.65 1.85 6.45
CA ALA A 180 1.45 1.33 7.81
C ALA A 180 0.86 2.35 8.78
N THR A 181 1.09 3.65 8.56
CA THR A 181 0.55 4.72 9.41
C THR A 181 -0.81 5.24 8.98
N ALA A 182 -1.27 4.90 7.78
CA ALA A 182 -2.45 5.48 7.14
C ALA A 182 -3.65 4.52 7.02
N GLY A 183 -3.52 3.29 7.51
CA GLY A 183 -4.64 2.36 7.68
C GLY A 183 -5.34 2.55 9.02
N LYS A 184 -6.67 2.41 9.05
CA LYS A 184 -7.42 2.29 10.32
C LYS A 184 -7.04 1.00 11.04
N THR A 185 -6.78 -0.07 10.27
CA THR A 185 -6.20 -1.33 10.73
C THR A 185 -5.02 -1.67 9.82
N THR A 186 -3.87 -1.94 10.40
CA THR A 186 -2.66 -2.33 9.67
C THR A 186 -2.34 -3.79 9.89
N VAL A 187 -2.34 -4.55 8.78
CA VAL A 187 -1.98 -5.98 8.75
C VAL A 187 -0.64 -6.13 8.03
N VAL A 188 0.30 -6.76 8.69
CA VAL A 188 1.68 -6.88 8.19
C VAL A 188 2.05 -8.34 7.99
N GLU A 189 2.60 -8.63 6.82
CA GLU A 189 3.30 -9.91 6.60
C GLU A 189 4.80 -9.73 6.67
N VAL A 190 5.48 -10.63 7.36
CA VAL A 190 6.92 -10.57 7.59
C VAL A 190 7.60 -11.90 7.26
N GLU A 191 8.91 -11.85 7.00
CA GLU A 191 9.72 -13.05 6.79
C GLU A 191 10.08 -13.72 8.11
N GLU A 192 10.18 -12.93 9.20
CA GLU A 192 10.56 -13.44 10.51
C GLU A 192 9.88 -12.64 11.61
N ILE A 193 9.32 -13.35 12.59
CA ILE A 193 8.85 -12.78 13.85
C ILE A 193 9.88 -13.10 14.92
N VAL A 194 10.37 -12.07 15.60
CA VAL A 194 11.40 -12.17 16.65
C VAL A 194 10.81 -11.81 18.02
N GLU A 195 11.55 -12.11 19.09
CA GLU A 195 11.17 -11.73 20.45
C GLU A 195 11.20 -10.21 20.63
N THR A 196 10.28 -9.68 21.45
CA THR A 196 10.28 -8.29 21.86
C THR A 196 11.62 -7.91 22.52
N GLY A 197 12.18 -6.77 22.10
CA GLY A 197 13.49 -6.32 22.59
C GLY A 197 14.69 -6.89 21.81
N SER A 198 14.46 -7.69 20.77
CA SER A 198 15.54 -8.20 19.91
C SER A 198 16.07 -7.15 18.92
N PHE A 199 15.31 -6.08 18.68
CA PHE A 199 15.76 -4.98 17.83
C PHE A 199 16.52 -3.94 18.64
N ASP A 200 17.54 -3.36 18.02
CA ASP A 200 18.09 -2.09 18.48
C ASP A 200 17.00 -1.02 18.32
N PRO A 201 16.59 -0.31 19.40
CA PRO A 201 15.54 0.69 19.35
C PRO A 201 15.77 1.78 18.30
N ASP A 202 17.03 2.15 18.06
CA ASP A 202 17.40 3.17 17.07
C ASP A 202 17.24 2.69 15.60
N HIS A 203 17.08 1.39 15.39
CA HIS A 203 16.89 0.78 14.08
C HIS A 203 15.45 0.35 13.79
N ILE A 204 14.49 0.67 14.64
CA ILE A 204 13.07 0.42 14.37
C ILE A 204 12.59 1.42 13.32
N HIS A 205 12.09 0.90 12.18
CA HIS A 205 11.62 1.73 11.07
C HIS A 205 10.16 2.15 11.22
N THR A 206 9.30 1.28 11.74
CA THR A 206 7.91 1.58 12.06
C THR A 206 7.61 1.08 13.45
N PRO A 207 7.23 1.95 14.39
CA PRO A 207 6.82 1.56 15.74
C PRO A 207 5.59 0.67 15.75
N GLY A 208 5.56 -0.28 16.68
CA GLY A 208 4.48 -1.25 16.80
C GLY A 208 3.09 -0.65 17.07
N ILE A 209 3.02 0.60 17.54
CA ILE A 209 1.74 1.30 17.73
C ILE A 209 0.90 1.41 16.44
N PHE A 210 1.54 1.38 15.28
CA PHE A 210 0.88 1.42 13.97
C PHE A 210 0.50 0.06 13.41
N VAL A 211 0.78 -1.04 14.12
CA VAL A 211 0.58 -2.40 13.62
C VAL A 211 -0.44 -3.12 14.50
N ASP A 212 -1.48 -3.66 13.89
CA ASP A 212 -2.57 -4.35 14.60
C ASP A 212 -2.44 -5.87 14.49
N ARG A 213 -2.06 -6.39 13.29
CA ARG A 213 -2.00 -7.82 13.03
C ARG A 213 -0.72 -8.17 12.27
N ILE A 214 -0.13 -9.30 12.62
CA ILE A 214 1.15 -9.76 12.06
C ILE A 214 1.02 -11.22 11.67
N ILE A 215 1.50 -11.56 10.48
CA ILE A 215 1.69 -12.92 10.01
C ILE A 215 3.12 -13.13 9.54
N SER A 216 3.61 -14.35 9.61
CA SER A 216 4.80 -14.79 8.89
C SER A 216 4.42 -15.80 7.82
N GLY A 217 5.21 -15.87 6.76
CA GLY A 217 4.94 -16.79 5.66
C GLY A 217 6.13 -17.01 4.74
N THR A 218 5.92 -17.79 3.71
CA THR A 218 6.86 -17.97 2.60
C THR A 218 6.50 -17.03 1.46
N PHE A 219 7.51 -16.56 0.74
CA PHE A 219 7.37 -15.54 -0.28
C PHE A 219 8.00 -15.98 -1.59
N GLU A 220 7.31 -15.74 -2.70
CA GLU A 220 7.84 -15.99 -4.05
C GLU A 220 8.88 -14.95 -4.45
N LYS A 221 8.65 -13.66 -4.11
CA LYS A 221 9.55 -12.53 -4.37
C LYS A 221 10.05 -12.50 -5.81
N ARG A 222 9.15 -12.46 -6.77
CA ARG A 222 9.49 -12.60 -8.21
C ARG A 222 10.59 -11.64 -8.66
N ILE A 223 10.48 -10.35 -8.31
CA ILE A 223 11.47 -9.35 -8.72
C ILE A 223 12.82 -9.55 -8.03
N GLU A 224 12.82 -9.93 -6.75
CA GLU A 224 14.03 -10.13 -5.97
C GLU A 224 14.83 -11.33 -6.49
N LYS A 225 14.16 -12.40 -6.90
CA LYS A 225 14.80 -13.58 -7.48
C LYS A 225 15.52 -13.30 -8.80
N ARG A 226 15.02 -12.32 -9.58
CA ARG A 226 15.63 -11.96 -10.86
C ARG A 226 16.83 -11.03 -10.71
N THR A 227 16.90 -10.27 -9.63
CA THR A 227 17.92 -9.24 -9.42
C THR A 227 19.01 -9.64 -8.42
N THR A 228 18.75 -10.60 -7.54
CA THR A 228 19.79 -11.15 -6.65
C THR A 228 20.73 -12.04 -7.46
N ARG A 229 22.02 -11.71 -7.38
CA ARG A 229 23.07 -12.60 -7.86
C ARG A 229 23.18 -13.76 -6.88
N ASP A 230 23.39 -14.96 -7.40
CA ASP A 230 23.78 -16.08 -6.57
C ASP A 230 25.03 -15.68 -5.79
N ALA A 231 24.99 -15.86 -4.47
CA ALA A 231 26.09 -15.51 -3.57
C ALA A 231 27.19 -16.58 -3.63
#